data_dd058da3e542ee176a1b6a541541a15f
#
_entry.id   dd058da3e542ee176a1b6a541541a15f
#
_cell.length_a   1.000
_cell.length_b   1.000
_cell.length_c   1.000
_cell.angle_alpha   90.00
_cell.angle_beta   90.00
_cell.angle_gamma   90.00
#
_symmetry.space_group_name_H-M   'P 1'
#
loop_
_entity.id
_entity.type
_entity.pdbx_description
1 polymer ?
#
loop_
_entity_poly.entity_id
_entity_poly.type
_entity_poly.pdbx_seq_one_letter_code
_entity_poly.pdbx_strand_id
1 'polypeptide(L)'
;MTVSVLVEGILKDELVDEFVQICTGAYSVTRAYDGCQSITLNLNVDNRNNFVMTEVWDSKEHYAKYLAFRTEEGTMDAIASMCLDVPTIRIFDITEA
;
A
#
# COMPACT_ATOMS: atom_id res chain seq x y z
N MET A 1 16.87 0.10 -10.00
CA MET A 1 16.37 1.49 -10.01
C MET A 1 15.30 1.64 -8.95
N THR A 2 15.39 2.69 -8.18
CA THR A 2 14.40 3.01 -7.16
C THR A 2 13.06 3.32 -7.79
N VAL A 3 11.99 2.79 -7.21
CA VAL A 3 10.64 2.95 -7.76
C VAL A 3 9.70 3.52 -6.71
N SER A 4 8.67 4.24 -7.19
CA SER A 4 7.51 4.61 -6.39
C SER A 4 6.40 3.60 -6.68
N VAL A 5 5.71 3.17 -5.62
CA VAL A 5 4.55 2.29 -5.75
C VAL A 5 3.34 3.02 -5.18
N LEU A 6 2.26 3.06 -5.95
CA LEU A 6 1.00 3.64 -5.52
C LEU A 6 -0.05 2.53 -5.47
N VAL A 7 -0.62 2.33 -4.29
CA VAL A 7 -1.73 1.39 -4.10
C VAL A 7 -2.95 2.23 -3.74
N GLU A 8 -3.94 2.25 -4.59
CA GLU A 8 -5.10 3.13 -4.43
C GLU A 8 -6.41 2.36 -4.47
N GLY A 9 -7.34 2.74 -3.61
CA GLY A 9 -8.65 2.11 -3.55
C GLY A 9 -9.69 2.96 -2.85
N ILE A 10 -10.91 2.43 -2.82
CA ILE A 10 -12.05 3.03 -2.14
C ILE A 10 -12.51 2.09 -1.04
N LEU A 11 -12.45 2.54 0.20
CA LEU A 11 -12.89 1.76 1.36
C LEU A 11 -14.40 1.80 1.51
N LYS A 12 -14.96 0.73 2.09
CA LYS A 12 -16.34 0.73 2.56
C LYS A 12 -16.49 1.75 3.69
N ASP A 13 -17.65 2.41 3.77
CA ASP A 13 -17.84 3.61 4.61
C ASP A 13 -17.42 3.44 6.06
N GLU A 14 -17.83 2.36 6.72
CA GLU A 14 -17.58 2.19 8.15
C GLU A 14 -16.17 1.71 8.48
N LEU A 15 -15.36 1.43 7.47
CA LEU A 15 -14.08 0.75 7.69
C LEU A 15 -12.85 1.66 7.63
N VAL A 16 -13.05 2.96 7.43
CA VAL A 16 -11.93 3.89 7.24
C VAL A 16 -11.01 3.93 8.46
N ASP A 17 -11.56 4.17 9.63
CA ASP A 17 -10.74 4.29 10.86
C ASP A 17 -10.08 2.95 11.22
N GLU A 18 -10.80 1.84 11.06
CA GLU A 18 -10.25 0.50 11.28
C GLU A 18 -9.09 0.22 10.32
N PHE A 19 -9.24 0.61 9.05
CA PHE A 19 -8.19 0.42 8.05
C PHE A 19 -6.92 1.18 8.43
N VAL A 20 -7.06 2.43 8.88
CA VAL A 20 -5.91 3.23 9.32
C VAL A 20 -5.19 2.55 10.48
N GLN A 21 -5.92 2.00 11.44
CA GLN A 21 -5.33 1.29 12.57
C GLN A 21 -4.62 0.02 12.14
N ILE A 22 -5.22 -0.75 11.24
CA ILE A 22 -4.60 -1.97 10.70
C ILE A 22 -3.30 -1.63 10.00
N CYS A 23 -3.30 -0.61 9.14
CA CYS A 23 -2.09 -0.18 8.43
C CYS A 23 -1.02 0.32 9.41
N THR A 24 -1.40 1.04 10.45
CA THR A 24 -0.46 1.52 11.47
C THR A 24 0.34 0.36 12.07
N GLY A 25 -0.34 -0.74 12.37
CA GLY A 25 0.33 -1.94 12.88
C GLY A 25 1.11 -2.71 11.81
N ALA A 26 0.51 -2.87 10.62
CA ALA A 26 1.10 -3.66 9.55
C ALA A 26 2.35 -3.02 8.95
N TYR A 27 2.44 -1.70 8.94
CA TYR A 27 3.54 -1.00 8.26
C TYR A 27 4.90 -1.13 8.96
N SER A 28 4.93 -1.52 10.22
CA SER A 28 6.20 -1.85 10.89
C SER A 28 6.90 -3.02 10.18
N VAL A 29 6.13 -4.02 9.77
CA VAL A 29 6.64 -5.17 9.01
C VAL A 29 7.07 -4.73 7.62
N THR A 30 6.25 -3.93 6.95
CA THR A 30 6.56 -3.41 5.61
C THR A 30 7.86 -2.61 5.61
N ARG A 31 8.00 -1.71 6.58
CA ARG A 31 9.20 -0.84 6.68
C ARG A 31 10.48 -1.61 6.96
N ALA A 32 10.37 -2.77 7.61
CA ALA A 32 11.51 -3.63 7.89
C ALA A 32 11.81 -4.62 6.75
N TYR A 33 10.94 -4.69 5.74
CA TYR A 33 11.12 -5.64 4.65
C TYR A 33 12.24 -5.17 3.71
N ASP A 34 13.01 -6.14 3.20
CA ASP A 34 14.16 -5.87 2.32
C ASP A 34 13.75 -5.04 1.12
N GLY A 35 14.41 -3.91 0.95
CA GLY A 35 14.19 -2.99 -0.16
C GLY A 35 13.16 -1.89 0.09
N CYS A 36 12.44 -1.92 1.20
CA CYS A 36 11.48 -0.86 1.52
C CYS A 36 12.22 0.38 2.04
N GLN A 37 12.04 1.51 1.37
CA GLN A 37 12.58 2.79 1.83
C GLN A 37 11.54 3.58 2.63
N SER A 38 10.27 3.55 2.20
CA SER A 38 9.19 4.25 2.90
C SER A 38 7.83 3.70 2.49
N ILE A 39 6.87 3.85 3.37
CA ILE A 39 5.45 3.62 3.10
C ILE A 39 4.62 4.55 3.98
N THR A 40 3.60 5.17 3.38
CA THR A 40 2.66 6.03 4.08
C THR A 40 1.26 5.78 3.54
N LEU A 41 0.28 5.73 4.44
CA LEU A 41 -1.12 5.69 4.07
C LEU A 41 -1.65 7.12 4.03
N ASN A 42 -2.31 7.48 2.94
CA ASN A 42 -2.89 8.80 2.75
C ASN A 42 -4.38 8.66 2.46
N LEU A 43 -5.17 9.53 3.06
CA LEU A 43 -6.61 9.60 2.79
C LEU A 43 -6.90 10.88 2.01
N ASN A 44 -7.78 10.77 1.01
CA ASN A 44 -8.18 11.91 0.20
C ASN A 44 -8.95 12.92 1.07
N VAL A 45 -8.51 14.18 1.08
CA VAL A 45 -9.11 15.22 1.92
C VAL A 45 -10.56 15.52 1.55
N ASP A 46 -10.94 15.28 0.30
CA ASP A 46 -12.30 15.53 -0.20
C ASP A 46 -13.19 14.29 -0.12
N ASN A 47 -12.59 13.10 0.04
CA ASN A 47 -13.32 11.84 0.16
C ASN A 47 -12.48 10.82 0.95
N ARG A 48 -12.69 10.78 2.24
CA ARG A 48 -11.88 9.98 3.17
C ARG A 48 -11.93 8.46 2.90
N ASN A 49 -12.91 7.99 2.13
CA ASN A 49 -12.96 6.58 1.72
C ASN A 49 -11.90 6.26 0.66
N ASN A 50 -11.46 7.25 -0.10
CA ASN A 50 -10.41 7.07 -1.10
C ASN A 50 -9.04 7.17 -0.42
N PHE A 51 -8.28 6.08 -0.49
CA PHE A 51 -6.93 6.05 0.06
C PHE A 51 -5.89 5.85 -1.03
N VAL A 52 -4.68 6.27 -0.76
CA VAL A 52 -3.50 5.88 -1.54
C VAL A 52 -2.35 5.59 -0.59
N MET A 53 -1.74 4.41 -0.77
CA MET A 53 -0.47 4.10 -0.14
C MET A 53 0.64 4.60 -1.06
N THR A 54 1.53 5.44 -0.53
CA THR A 54 2.69 5.92 -1.27
C THR A 54 3.92 5.23 -0.72
N GLU A 55 4.63 4.53 -1.60
CA GLU A 55 5.74 3.67 -1.20
C GLU A 55 6.97 3.95 -2.06
N VAL A 56 8.15 3.80 -1.48
CA VAL A 56 9.41 3.86 -2.21
C VAL A 56 10.19 2.57 -1.93
N TRP A 57 10.64 1.92 -2.99
CA TRP A 57 11.34 0.64 -2.93
C TRP A 57 12.64 0.72 -3.73
N ASP A 58 13.65 -0.06 -3.32
CA ASP A 58 14.95 -0.08 -3.98
C ASP A 58 14.85 -0.50 -5.45
N SER A 59 13.90 -1.39 -5.75
CA SER A 59 13.67 -1.84 -7.13
C SER A 59 12.28 -2.45 -7.26
N LYS A 60 11.82 -2.58 -8.50
CA LYS A 60 10.59 -3.29 -8.82
C LYS A 60 10.62 -4.73 -8.30
N GLU A 61 11.78 -5.38 -8.39
CA GLU A 61 11.96 -6.77 -7.94
C GLU A 61 11.82 -6.90 -6.43
N HIS A 62 12.33 -5.94 -5.65
CA HIS A 62 12.14 -5.92 -4.20
C HIS A 62 10.65 -5.80 -3.85
N TYR A 63 9.94 -4.91 -4.52
CA TYR A 63 8.50 -4.78 -4.29
C TYR A 63 7.75 -6.06 -4.67
N ALA A 64 8.11 -6.69 -5.79
CA ALA A 64 7.46 -7.93 -6.23
C ALA A 64 7.58 -9.04 -5.20
N LYS A 65 8.75 -9.18 -4.57
CA LYS A 65 8.96 -10.15 -3.47
C LYS A 65 8.07 -9.83 -2.27
N TYR A 66 8.01 -8.57 -1.89
CA TYR A 66 7.16 -8.14 -0.78
C TYR A 66 5.69 -8.40 -1.08
N LEU A 67 5.24 -8.05 -2.29
CA LEU A 67 3.85 -8.26 -2.69
C LEU A 67 3.48 -9.75 -2.65
N ALA A 68 4.38 -10.62 -3.11
CA ALA A 68 4.18 -12.07 -3.03
C ALA A 68 4.06 -12.54 -1.58
N PHE A 69 4.91 -12.03 -0.69
CA PHE A 69 4.84 -12.33 0.74
C PHE A 69 3.49 -11.92 1.34
N ARG A 70 3.05 -10.69 1.08
CA ARG A 70 1.76 -10.19 1.60
C ARG A 70 0.57 -10.93 1.01
N THR A 71 0.65 -11.31 -0.25
CA THR A 71 -0.41 -12.08 -0.91
C THR A 71 -0.52 -13.47 -0.27
N GLU A 72 0.60 -14.12 -0.04
CA GLU A 72 0.65 -15.47 0.51
C GLU A 72 0.16 -15.52 1.96
N GLU A 73 0.48 -14.52 2.76
CA GLU A 73 0.05 -14.47 4.17
C GLU A 73 -1.37 -13.94 4.35
N GLY A 74 -2.04 -13.50 3.28
CA GLY A 74 -3.45 -13.09 3.30
C GLY A 74 -3.70 -11.58 3.47
N THR A 75 -2.68 -10.76 3.63
CA THR A 75 -2.87 -9.30 3.83
C THR A 75 -3.54 -8.64 2.63
N MET A 76 -3.17 -9.02 1.39
CA MET A 76 -3.76 -8.42 0.20
C MET A 76 -5.25 -8.75 0.08
N ASP A 77 -5.64 -9.97 0.41
CA ASP A 77 -7.05 -10.37 0.44
C ASP A 77 -7.80 -9.62 1.53
N ALA A 78 -7.20 -9.42 2.69
CA ALA A 78 -7.80 -8.67 3.79
C ALA A 78 -8.05 -7.20 3.38
N ILE A 79 -7.08 -6.56 2.73
CA ILE A 79 -7.23 -5.19 2.22
C ILE A 79 -8.36 -5.13 1.19
N ALA A 80 -8.36 -6.04 0.22
CA ALA A 80 -9.39 -6.08 -0.82
C ALA A 80 -10.79 -6.24 -0.23
N SER A 81 -10.94 -7.03 0.84
CA SER A 81 -12.22 -7.25 1.50
C SER A 81 -12.79 -5.99 2.15
N MET A 82 -11.94 -5.02 2.48
CA MET A 82 -12.36 -3.74 3.07
C MET A 82 -12.69 -2.68 2.02
N CYS A 83 -12.45 -2.98 0.75
CA CYS A 83 -12.65 -2.06 -0.37
C CYS A 83 -13.91 -2.40 -1.16
N LEU A 84 -14.45 -1.39 -1.87
CA LEU A 84 -15.58 -1.59 -2.78
C LEU A 84 -15.16 -2.38 -4.02
N ASP A 85 -13.95 -2.09 -4.53
CA ASP A 85 -13.35 -2.79 -5.66
C ASP A 85 -11.91 -3.16 -5.31
N VAL A 86 -11.31 -4.05 -6.09
CA VAL A 86 -9.91 -4.42 -5.90
C VAL A 86 -9.03 -3.18 -6.08
N PRO A 87 -8.14 -2.87 -5.11
CA PRO A 87 -7.23 -1.73 -5.24
C PRO A 87 -6.33 -1.84 -6.47
N THR A 88 -5.96 -0.70 -7.03
CA THR A 88 -5.02 -0.64 -8.16
C THR A 88 -3.60 -0.47 -7.63
N ILE A 89 -2.65 -1.14 -8.28
CA ILE A 89 -1.24 -1.03 -7.96
C ILE A 89 -0.52 -0.51 -9.20
N ARG A 90 0.22 0.59 -9.05
CA ARG A 90 1.00 1.20 -10.13
C ARG A 90 2.43 1.39 -9.66
N ILE A 91 3.38 1.09 -10.52
CA ILE A 91 4.81 1.18 -10.22
C ILE A 91 5.45 2.15 -11.19
N PHE A 92 6.20 3.12 -10.68
CA PHE A 92 6.80 4.19 -11.46
C PHE A 92 8.30 4.26 -11.19
N ASP A 93 9.09 4.44 -12.24
CA ASP A 93 10.51 4.78 -12.04
C ASP A 93 10.61 6.21 -11.52
N ILE A 94 11.39 6.39 -10.47
CA ILE A 94 11.68 7.73 -9.95
C ILE A 94 12.72 8.37 -10.88
N THR A 95 12.43 9.56 -11.36
CA THR A 95 13.32 10.32 -12.22
C THR A 95 14.10 11.36 -11.41
N GLU A 96 14.99 12.09 -12.11
CA GLU A 96 15.71 13.23 -11.50
C GLU A 96 14.87 14.52 -11.49
N ALA A 97 13.72 14.50 -12.14
CA ALA A 97 12.84 15.65 -12.20
C ALA A 97 12.13 15.88 -10.87
#